data_80702ec4f958cb5544d427d570b19557
#
_entry.id   80702ec4f958cb5544d427d570b19557
#
_cell.length_a   1.000
_cell.length_b   1.000
_cell.length_c   1.000
_cell.angle_alpha   90.00
_cell.angle_beta   90.00
_cell.angle_gamma   90.00
#
_symmetry.space_group_name_H-M   'P 1'
#
loop_
_entity.id
_entity.type
_entity.pdbx_description
1 polymer ?
#
loop_
_entity_poly.entity_id
_entity_poly.type
_entity_poly.pdbx_seq_one_letter_code
_entity_poly.pdbx_strand_id
1 'polypeptide(L)'
;MRLYKRHGVYHVTYQSRGGKQVRRSLKTSDKRIAEQRKAKLELTIHEAQLFGKEPARSFKELMLNYLQAKQTSKGFARLQYACRPLIEYFADNDVTRLNETHVEQYITWRSQSVTDGTIKREVGTLSAAFNHAIRKQKWRIENPCRLAERPKEPKGRVRYLTHAEAQRLLQAAESPVNAEGMALTSQYKSPVLSDFIELALNTGCRKQELLSLKWSAVDFSTRLIYLDKTKSGEWQTVPINEAARQVLARRIQLRNAVCSDAPWLFFHTSPALH
;
A
#
# COMPACT_ATOMS: atom_id res chain seq x y z
N MET A 1 21.93 29.12 23.38
CA MET A 1 22.18 27.73 22.89
C MET A 1 23.52 27.24 23.43
N ARG A 2 23.61 26.01 24.01
CA ARG A 2 24.83 25.44 24.59
C ARG A 2 25.44 24.40 23.63
N LEU A 3 26.72 24.56 23.28
CA LEU A 3 27.50 23.61 22.48
C LEU A 3 28.22 22.63 23.41
N TYR A 4 28.23 21.33 23.11
CA TYR A 4 28.96 20.31 23.87
C TYR A 4 29.38 19.16 22.93
N LYS A 5 30.41 18.40 23.33
CA LYS A 5 30.90 17.25 22.58
C LYS A 5 30.47 15.94 23.24
N ARG A 6 29.94 15.01 22.45
CA ARG A 6 29.54 13.69 22.92
C ARG A 6 29.92 12.64 21.87
N HIS A 7 30.60 11.58 22.30
CA HIS A 7 31.12 10.52 21.40
C HIS A 7 31.85 11.07 20.17
N GLY A 8 32.73 12.04 20.37
CA GLY A 8 33.52 12.63 19.29
C GLY A 8 32.80 13.66 18.41
N VAL A 9 31.44 13.79 18.50
CA VAL A 9 30.64 14.68 17.68
C VAL A 9 30.09 15.86 18.51
N TYR A 10 30.06 17.06 17.91
CA TYR A 10 29.46 18.24 18.55
C TYR A 10 27.93 18.22 18.47
N HIS A 11 27.31 18.61 19.58
CA HIS A 11 25.87 18.73 19.76
C HIS A 11 25.52 20.11 20.33
N VAL A 12 24.29 20.56 20.04
CA VAL A 12 23.72 21.76 20.67
C VAL A 12 22.49 21.41 21.48
N THR A 13 22.31 22.15 22.57
CA THR A 13 21.11 22.09 23.40
C THR A 13 20.46 23.47 23.44
N TYR A 14 19.15 23.55 23.23
CA TYR A 14 18.37 24.78 23.34
C TYR A 14 16.95 24.48 23.82
N GLN A 15 16.27 25.50 24.32
CA GLN A 15 14.86 25.40 24.68
C GLN A 15 13.98 25.73 23.48
N SER A 16 12.99 24.87 23.20
CA SER A 16 11.97 25.17 22.23
C SER A 16 10.95 26.17 22.77
N ARG A 17 10.14 26.79 21.90
CA ARG A 17 9.09 27.76 22.28
C ARG A 17 8.08 27.23 23.31
N GLY A 18 7.96 25.90 23.46
CA GLY A 18 7.14 25.22 24.47
C GLY A 18 7.89 24.80 25.73
N GLY A 19 9.07 25.36 26.02
CA GLY A 19 9.86 25.09 27.22
C GLY A 19 10.61 23.75 27.24
N LYS A 20 10.42 22.88 26.22
CA LYS A 20 11.12 21.59 26.13
C LYS A 20 12.56 21.77 25.68
N GLN A 21 13.48 21.09 26.38
CA GLN A 21 14.87 21.05 26.00
C GLN A 21 15.07 20.16 24.75
N VAL A 22 15.60 20.74 23.67
CA VAL A 22 15.90 20.05 22.41
C VAL A 22 17.43 19.85 22.32
N ARG A 23 17.83 18.62 21.97
CA ARG A 23 19.23 18.25 21.70
C ARG A 23 19.38 17.89 20.24
N ARG A 24 20.34 18.50 19.54
CA ARG A 24 20.59 18.26 18.11
C ARG A 24 22.06 18.02 17.85
N SER A 25 22.38 16.96 17.09
CA SER A 25 23.72 16.70 16.60
C SER A 25 24.07 17.68 15.47
N LEU A 26 25.27 18.22 15.51
CA LEU A 26 25.81 19.06 14.44
C LEU A 26 26.60 18.26 13.40
N LYS A 27 26.64 16.90 13.55
CA LYS A 27 27.28 15.96 12.61
C LYS A 27 28.71 16.40 12.20
N THR A 28 29.50 16.87 13.15
CA THR A 28 30.92 17.25 12.95
C THR A 28 31.68 17.04 14.22
N SER A 29 32.97 16.65 14.07
CA SER A 29 33.96 16.55 15.15
C SER A 29 34.85 17.79 15.24
N ASP A 30 34.78 18.67 14.25
CA ASP A 30 35.53 19.93 14.17
C ASP A 30 34.77 21.05 14.90
N LYS A 31 35.48 21.71 15.83
CA LYS A 31 34.92 22.78 16.65
C LYS A 31 34.51 24.00 15.82
N ARG A 32 35.36 24.42 14.85
CA ARG A 32 35.09 25.58 14.00
C ARG A 32 33.87 25.42 13.15
N ILE A 33 33.69 24.24 12.54
CA ILE A 33 32.48 23.87 11.76
C ILE A 33 31.28 23.80 12.68
N ALA A 34 31.45 23.28 13.91
CA ALA A 34 30.36 23.21 14.89
C ALA A 34 29.86 24.59 15.29
N GLU A 35 30.77 25.56 15.52
CA GLU A 35 30.42 26.95 15.84
C GLU A 35 29.72 27.65 14.69
N GLN A 36 30.13 27.44 13.45
CA GLN A 36 29.46 27.97 12.26
C GLN A 36 28.03 27.38 12.13
N ARG A 37 27.89 26.07 12.31
CA ARG A 37 26.57 25.40 12.25
C ARG A 37 25.67 25.82 13.42
N LYS A 38 26.23 26.05 14.59
CA LYS A 38 25.51 26.60 15.76
C LYS A 38 25.01 28.01 15.45
N ALA A 39 25.85 28.93 14.95
CA ALA A 39 25.46 30.30 14.61
C ALA A 39 24.34 30.32 13.54
N LYS A 40 24.46 29.49 12.50
CA LYS A 40 23.42 29.36 11.48
C LYS A 40 22.09 28.85 12.08
N LEU A 41 22.14 27.90 13.01
CA LEU A 41 20.99 27.39 13.69
C LEU A 41 20.36 28.43 14.64
N GLU A 42 21.17 29.22 15.34
CA GLU A 42 20.70 30.33 16.19
C GLU A 42 19.95 31.38 15.38
N LEU A 43 20.51 31.80 14.24
CA LEU A 43 19.85 32.72 13.31
C LEU A 43 18.50 32.15 12.84
N THR A 44 18.48 30.90 12.39
CA THR A 44 17.26 30.24 11.92
C THR A 44 16.17 30.18 13.01
N ILE A 45 16.56 29.88 14.25
CA ILE A 45 15.62 29.83 15.39
C ILE A 45 15.15 31.24 15.76
N HIS A 46 16.03 32.21 15.72
CA HIS A 46 15.69 33.61 16.00
C HIS A 46 14.75 34.19 14.97
N GLU A 47 14.98 33.93 13.67
CA GLU A 47 14.08 34.30 12.58
C GLU A 47 12.70 33.62 12.72
N ALA A 48 12.69 32.33 13.06
CA ALA A 48 11.44 31.61 13.32
C ALA A 48 10.68 32.13 14.54
N GLN A 49 11.39 32.66 15.55
CA GLN A 49 10.78 33.28 16.72
C GLN A 49 10.23 34.68 16.44
N LEU A 50 10.95 35.48 15.69
CA LEU A 50 10.58 36.86 15.35
C LEU A 50 9.49 36.92 14.28
N PHE A 51 9.61 36.10 13.23
CA PHE A 51 8.75 36.18 12.06
C PHE A 51 7.73 35.05 11.97
N GLY A 52 7.68 34.13 12.95
CA GLY A 52 6.77 33.00 12.97
C GLY A 52 7.04 31.96 11.86
N LYS A 53 8.17 32.11 11.12
CA LYS A 53 8.53 31.19 10.03
C LYS A 53 9.09 29.88 10.57
N GLU A 54 8.58 28.78 10.06
CA GLU A 54 9.17 27.47 10.33
C GLU A 54 10.57 27.36 9.68
N PRO A 55 11.52 26.66 10.33
CA PRO A 55 12.82 26.39 9.70
C PRO A 55 12.60 25.59 8.42
N ALA A 56 13.40 25.89 7.38
CA ALA A 56 13.39 25.15 6.12
C ALA A 56 13.50 23.64 6.36
N ARG A 57 12.62 22.86 5.75
CA ARG A 57 12.58 21.40 5.89
C ARG A 57 12.56 20.75 4.52
N SER A 58 13.39 19.74 4.34
CA SER A 58 13.45 19.05 3.05
C SER A 58 12.25 18.13 2.85
N PHE A 59 11.82 18.01 1.61
CA PHE A 59 10.80 17.06 1.22
C PHE A 59 11.20 15.60 1.54
N LYS A 60 12.49 15.27 1.41
CA LYS A 60 13.04 13.96 1.81
C LYS A 60 12.80 13.67 3.29
N GLU A 61 13.00 14.66 4.16
CA GLU A 61 12.74 14.51 5.60
C GLU A 61 11.25 14.22 5.86
N LEU A 62 10.35 14.94 5.20
CA LEU A 62 8.89 14.70 5.28
C LEU A 62 8.54 13.27 4.93
N MET A 63 9.01 12.79 3.77
CA MET A 63 8.68 11.46 3.27
C MET A 63 9.31 10.34 4.10
N LEU A 64 10.56 10.49 4.54
CA LEU A 64 11.23 9.52 5.41
C LEU A 64 10.49 9.36 6.74
N ASN A 65 10.13 10.46 7.38
CA ASN A 65 9.38 10.44 8.63
C ASN A 65 8.02 9.76 8.47
N TYR A 66 7.34 10.00 7.35
CA TYR A 66 6.06 9.36 7.05
C TYR A 66 6.21 7.86 6.78
N LEU A 67 7.21 7.45 5.99
CA LEU A 67 7.50 6.05 5.72
C LEU A 67 7.86 5.28 6.99
N GLN A 68 8.70 5.84 7.85
CA GLN A 68 9.05 5.25 9.16
C GLN A 68 7.81 5.02 10.03
N ALA A 69 6.91 6.02 10.08
CA ALA A 69 5.67 5.91 10.85
C ALA A 69 4.68 4.86 10.30
N LYS A 70 4.82 4.45 9.04
CA LYS A 70 3.95 3.48 8.36
C LYS A 70 4.61 2.13 8.11
N GLN A 71 5.82 1.90 8.60
CA GLN A 71 6.62 0.71 8.32
C GLN A 71 5.92 -0.61 8.67
N THR A 72 5.11 -0.63 9.74
CA THR A 72 4.36 -1.82 10.18
C THR A 72 3.01 -2.00 9.51
N SER A 73 2.60 -1.10 8.59
CA SER A 73 1.30 -1.19 7.94
C SER A 73 1.28 -2.27 6.86
N LYS A 74 0.16 -3.00 6.74
CA LYS A 74 -0.04 -4.04 5.70
C LYS A 74 0.15 -3.53 4.26
N GLY A 75 -0.02 -2.21 4.04
CA GLY A 75 0.14 -1.58 2.72
C GLY A 75 1.49 -0.92 2.50
N PHE A 76 2.51 -1.19 3.32
CA PHE A 76 3.79 -0.47 3.29
C PHE A 76 4.51 -0.54 1.92
N ALA A 77 4.58 -1.73 1.31
CA ALA A 77 5.18 -1.90 -0.01
C ALA A 77 4.51 -1.00 -1.07
N ARG A 78 3.17 -0.96 -1.07
CA ARG A 78 2.42 -0.09 -1.98
C ARG A 78 2.65 1.39 -1.70
N LEU A 79 2.78 1.77 -0.43
CA LEU A 79 3.11 3.13 -0.02
C LEU A 79 4.48 3.54 -0.55
N GLN A 80 5.48 2.67 -0.48
CA GLN A 80 6.82 2.92 -1.03
C GLN A 80 6.76 3.19 -2.55
N TYR A 81 5.96 2.42 -3.31
CA TYR A 81 5.77 2.67 -4.74
C TYR A 81 5.15 4.04 -5.02
N ALA A 82 4.15 4.45 -4.25
CA ALA A 82 3.52 5.76 -4.41
C ALA A 82 4.44 6.92 -4.00
N CYS A 83 5.40 6.69 -3.10
CA CYS A 83 6.35 7.72 -2.65
C CYS A 83 7.48 7.97 -3.67
N ARG A 84 7.87 6.99 -4.49
CA ARG A 84 8.99 7.12 -5.42
C ARG A 84 8.87 8.33 -6.37
N PRO A 85 7.81 8.46 -7.18
CA PRO A 85 7.66 9.60 -8.09
C PRO A 85 7.54 10.94 -7.36
N LEU A 86 6.97 10.96 -6.16
CA LEU A 86 6.89 12.15 -5.33
C LEU A 86 8.29 12.59 -4.86
N ILE A 87 9.13 11.65 -4.42
CA ILE A 87 10.50 11.93 -3.99
C ILE A 87 11.35 12.38 -5.19
N GLU A 88 11.17 11.76 -6.34
CA GLU A 88 11.86 12.13 -7.57
C GLU A 88 11.55 13.57 -7.99
N TYR A 89 10.28 13.96 -7.97
CA TYR A 89 9.85 15.28 -8.41
C TYR A 89 10.14 16.39 -7.39
N PHE A 90 9.93 16.14 -6.10
CA PHE A 90 10.01 17.14 -5.04
C PHE A 90 11.31 17.09 -4.21
N ALA A 91 12.28 16.24 -4.55
CA ALA A 91 13.43 15.90 -3.69
C ALA A 91 14.11 17.08 -2.99
N ASP A 92 14.35 18.14 -3.73
CA ASP A 92 15.15 19.28 -3.29
C ASP A 92 14.29 20.46 -2.80
N ASN A 93 12.98 20.30 -2.79
CA ASN A 93 12.07 21.35 -2.38
C ASN A 93 12.03 21.51 -0.85
N ASP A 94 11.88 22.76 -0.43
CA ASP A 94 11.53 23.10 0.94
C ASP A 94 10.02 22.99 1.12
N VAL A 95 9.57 22.07 2.00
CA VAL A 95 8.14 21.83 2.24
C VAL A 95 7.38 23.04 2.77
N THR A 96 8.09 24.02 3.37
CA THR A 96 7.48 25.25 3.87
C THR A 96 7.04 26.21 2.74
N ARG A 97 7.56 25.97 1.52
CA ARG A 97 7.29 26.77 0.33
C ARG A 97 6.38 26.09 -0.67
N LEU A 98 6.04 24.80 -0.44
CA LEU A 98 5.13 24.08 -1.31
C LEU A 98 3.71 24.58 -1.13
N ASN A 99 3.07 24.89 -2.26
CA ASN A 99 1.69 25.32 -2.36
C ASN A 99 0.90 24.47 -3.37
N GLU A 100 -0.37 24.79 -3.59
CA GLU A 100 -1.27 24.09 -4.52
C GLU A 100 -0.71 24.04 -5.95
N THR A 101 -0.13 25.15 -6.44
CA THR A 101 0.43 25.22 -7.81
C THR A 101 1.52 24.18 -8.04
N HIS A 102 2.37 23.93 -7.06
CA HIS A 102 3.41 22.89 -7.17
C HIS A 102 2.79 21.48 -7.25
N VAL A 103 1.67 21.24 -6.56
CA VAL A 103 0.96 19.96 -6.63
C VAL A 103 0.31 19.79 -8.01
N GLU A 104 -0.28 20.85 -8.57
CA GLU A 104 -0.88 20.84 -9.90
C GLU A 104 0.16 20.65 -11.01
N GLN A 105 1.34 21.27 -10.86
CA GLN A 105 2.48 21.02 -11.75
C GLN A 105 2.93 19.56 -11.70
N TYR A 106 2.98 18.94 -10.49
CA TYR A 106 3.24 17.51 -10.35
C TYR A 106 2.17 16.67 -11.07
N ILE A 107 0.89 17.00 -10.90
CA ILE A 107 -0.23 16.31 -11.55
C ILE A 107 -0.07 16.37 -13.07
N THR A 108 0.22 17.54 -13.61
CA THR A 108 0.44 17.76 -15.05
C THR A 108 1.64 16.96 -15.58
N TRP A 109 2.76 16.98 -14.88
CA TRP A 109 3.93 16.18 -15.21
C TRP A 109 3.61 14.67 -15.19
N ARG A 110 2.90 14.21 -14.16
CA ARG A 110 2.64 12.79 -13.94
C ARG A 110 1.58 12.23 -14.91
N SER A 111 0.66 13.05 -15.38
CA SER A 111 -0.41 12.66 -16.31
C SER A 111 0.12 12.19 -17.68
N GLN A 112 1.35 12.55 -18.03
CA GLN A 112 2.00 12.09 -19.25
C GLN A 112 2.38 10.59 -19.22
N SER A 113 2.44 9.98 -18.03
CA SER A 113 2.95 8.62 -17.86
C SER A 113 2.01 7.64 -17.15
N VAL A 114 1.02 8.14 -16.43
CA VAL A 114 0.10 7.29 -15.64
C VAL A 114 -1.33 7.79 -15.66
N THR A 115 -2.27 6.93 -15.27
CA THR A 115 -3.70 7.25 -15.21
C THR A 115 -4.06 8.14 -14.01
N ASP A 116 -5.16 8.89 -14.12
CA ASP A 116 -5.70 9.76 -13.08
C ASP A 116 -5.91 9.04 -11.74
N GLY A 117 -6.34 7.79 -11.75
CA GLY A 117 -6.49 6.99 -10.54
C GLY A 117 -5.16 6.72 -9.82
N THR A 118 -4.03 6.64 -10.55
CA THR A 118 -2.70 6.53 -9.97
C THR A 118 -2.27 7.86 -9.35
N ILE A 119 -2.42 8.95 -10.11
CA ILE A 119 -2.10 10.31 -9.64
C ILE A 119 -2.89 10.65 -8.38
N LYS A 120 -4.19 10.36 -8.36
CA LYS A 120 -5.05 10.58 -7.18
C LYS A 120 -4.52 9.87 -5.94
N ARG A 121 -3.99 8.65 -6.09
CA ARG A 121 -3.37 7.90 -4.97
C ARG A 121 -2.03 8.49 -4.53
N GLU A 122 -1.20 8.92 -5.47
CA GLU A 122 0.08 9.58 -5.19
C GLU A 122 -0.16 10.92 -4.45
N VAL A 123 -1.06 11.78 -4.94
CA VAL A 123 -1.44 13.03 -4.28
C VAL A 123 -2.12 12.77 -2.91
N GLY A 124 -2.89 11.69 -2.80
CA GLY A 124 -3.43 11.24 -1.52
C GLY A 124 -2.34 10.86 -0.51
N THR A 125 -1.29 10.19 -0.98
CA THR A 125 -0.10 9.85 -0.17
C THR A 125 0.65 11.11 0.26
N LEU A 126 0.86 12.06 -0.65
CA LEU A 126 1.46 13.35 -0.35
C LEU A 126 0.67 14.09 0.74
N SER A 127 -0.63 14.21 0.56
CA SER A 127 -1.54 14.83 1.54
C SER A 127 -1.46 14.15 2.91
N ALA A 128 -1.37 12.83 2.93
CA ALA A 128 -1.24 12.06 4.17
C ALA A 128 0.10 12.30 4.88
N ALA A 129 1.20 12.45 4.12
CA ALA A 129 2.51 12.77 4.66
C ALA A 129 2.52 14.17 5.32
N PHE A 130 1.96 15.18 4.65
CA PHE A 130 1.80 16.52 5.22
C PHE A 130 0.92 16.50 6.49
N ASN A 131 -0.23 15.85 6.44
CA ASN A 131 -1.10 15.72 7.61
C ASN A 131 -0.42 15.00 8.77
N HIS A 132 0.42 14.01 8.50
CA HIS A 132 1.21 13.32 9.52
C HIS A 132 2.21 14.28 10.18
N ALA A 133 2.96 15.06 9.39
CA ALA A 133 3.91 16.05 9.89
C ALA A 133 3.21 17.11 10.76
N ILE A 134 2.07 17.63 10.30
CA ILE A 134 1.28 18.62 11.03
C ILE A 134 0.74 18.04 12.36
N ARG A 135 0.10 16.87 12.32
CA ARG A 135 -0.62 16.32 13.48
C ARG A 135 0.31 15.64 14.49
N LYS A 136 1.28 14.85 14.00
CA LYS A 136 2.14 14.02 14.86
C LYS A 136 3.47 14.67 15.20
N GLN A 137 4.07 15.38 14.24
CA GLN A 137 5.37 16.04 14.45
C GLN A 137 5.22 17.52 14.81
N LYS A 138 3.99 18.06 14.78
CA LYS A 138 3.67 19.45 15.13
C LYS A 138 4.39 20.48 14.26
N TRP A 139 4.63 20.11 12.98
CA TRP A 139 5.15 21.08 12.02
C TRP A 139 4.10 22.16 11.73
N ARG A 140 4.52 23.41 11.68
CA ARG A 140 3.65 24.56 11.36
C ARG A 140 3.71 24.87 9.88
N ILE A 141 3.27 23.92 9.08
CA ILE A 141 3.21 24.02 7.62
C ILE A 141 1.76 23.79 7.18
N GLU A 142 1.43 24.28 6.00
CA GLU A 142 0.16 23.99 5.37
C GLU A 142 0.25 22.75 4.49
N ASN A 143 -0.90 22.09 4.31
CA ASN A 143 -0.97 20.95 3.39
C ASN A 143 -1.34 21.46 1.98
N PRO A 144 -0.41 21.49 1.02
CA PRO A 144 -0.63 22.03 -0.31
C PRO A 144 -1.67 21.26 -1.13
N CYS A 145 -1.96 20.01 -0.75
CA CYS A 145 -2.96 19.21 -1.45
C CYS A 145 -4.40 19.54 -1.09
N ARG A 146 -4.66 20.48 -0.20
CA ARG A 146 -6.03 20.80 0.23
C ARG A 146 -6.80 21.56 -0.84
N LEU A 147 -6.15 22.54 -1.47
CA LEU A 147 -6.73 23.43 -2.47
C LEU A 147 -6.42 22.97 -3.90
N ALA A 148 -5.38 22.13 -4.10
CA ALA A 148 -5.00 21.64 -5.40
C ALA A 148 -6.13 20.86 -6.08
N GLU A 149 -6.38 21.17 -7.34
CA GLU A 149 -7.34 20.47 -8.16
C GLU A 149 -6.84 19.05 -8.46
N ARG A 150 -7.62 18.06 -8.04
CA ARG A 150 -7.26 16.64 -8.20
C ARG A 150 -7.96 16.04 -9.40
N PRO A 151 -7.29 15.15 -10.16
CA PRO A 151 -7.93 14.45 -11.26
C PRO A 151 -9.13 13.65 -10.77
N LYS A 152 -10.20 13.67 -11.57
CA LYS A 152 -11.40 12.86 -11.32
C LYS A 152 -11.10 11.43 -11.72
N GLU A 153 -11.27 10.50 -10.79
CA GLU A 153 -11.16 9.08 -11.11
C GLU A 153 -12.29 8.70 -12.07
N PRO A 154 -11.98 8.09 -13.24
CA PRO A 154 -13.01 7.65 -14.15
C PRO A 154 -13.93 6.64 -13.44
N LYS A 155 -15.22 6.66 -13.78
CA LYS A 155 -16.17 5.67 -13.26
C LYS A 155 -15.63 4.27 -13.55
N GLY A 156 -15.66 3.40 -12.55
CA GLY A 156 -15.23 2.01 -12.70
C GLY A 156 -15.98 1.33 -13.85
N ARG A 157 -15.35 0.36 -14.47
CA ARG A 157 -16.02 -0.44 -15.52
C ARG A 157 -17.14 -1.25 -14.87
N VAL A 158 -18.38 -1.00 -15.28
CA VAL A 158 -19.53 -1.82 -14.91
C VAL A 158 -19.64 -2.91 -15.99
N ARG A 159 -18.91 -4.00 -15.81
CA ARG A 159 -19.00 -5.17 -16.66
C ARG A 159 -19.17 -6.42 -15.80
N TYR A 160 -20.15 -7.21 -16.08
CA TYR A 160 -20.40 -8.53 -15.53
C TYR A 160 -20.43 -9.56 -16.67
N LEU A 161 -20.19 -10.81 -16.35
CA LEU A 161 -20.29 -11.91 -17.29
C LEU A 161 -21.78 -12.28 -17.48
N THR A 162 -22.19 -12.45 -18.72
CA THR A 162 -23.45 -13.15 -19.02
C THR A 162 -23.28 -14.63 -18.72
N HIS A 163 -24.41 -15.37 -18.59
CA HIS A 163 -24.34 -16.81 -18.39
C HIS A 163 -23.58 -17.53 -19.50
N ALA A 164 -23.80 -17.13 -20.76
CA ALA A 164 -23.09 -17.70 -21.91
C ALA A 164 -21.56 -17.41 -21.86
N GLU A 165 -21.15 -16.23 -21.40
CA GLU A 165 -19.74 -15.89 -21.23
C GLU A 165 -19.11 -16.69 -20.06
N ALA A 166 -19.86 -16.86 -18.95
CA ALA A 166 -19.41 -17.67 -17.83
C ALA A 166 -19.21 -19.15 -18.24
N GLN A 167 -20.14 -19.72 -19.00
CA GLN A 167 -20.02 -21.09 -19.53
C GLN A 167 -18.79 -21.22 -20.44
N ARG A 168 -18.61 -20.29 -21.38
CA ARG A 168 -17.42 -20.30 -22.26
C ARG A 168 -16.11 -20.18 -21.48
N LEU A 169 -16.09 -19.37 -20.41
CA LEU A 169 -14.92 -19.22 -19.54
C LEU A 169 -14.60 -20.54 -18.84
N LEU A 170 -15.59 -21.24 -18.30
CA LEU A 170 -15.42 -22.54 -17.67
C LEU A 170 -14.90 -23.60 -18.66
N GLN A 171 -15.51 -23.69 -19.84
CA GLN A 171 -15.03 -24.58 -20.92
C GLN A 171 -13.58 -24.31 -21.33
N ALA A 172 -13.21 -23.03 -21.47
CA ALA A 172 -11.84 -22.65 -21.77
C ALA A 172 -10.85 -23.01 -20.65
N ALA A 173 -11.29 -22.95 -19.38
CA ALA A 173 -10.48 -23.34 -18.23
C ALA A 173 -10.28 -24.86 -18.13
N GLU A 174 -11.24 -25.66 -18.58
CA GLU A 174 -11.15 -27.13 -18.63
C GLU A 174 -10.27 -27.62 -19.79
N SER A 175 -10.32 -26.93 -20.92
CA SER A 175 -9.60 -27.27 -22.14
C SER A 175 -8.85 -26.07 -22.69
N PRO A 176 -7.79 -25.61 -22.02
CA PRO A 176 -7.08 -24.41 -22.46
C PRO A 176 -6.38 -24.64 -23.81
N VAL A 177 -6.56 -23.66 -24.71
CA VAL A 177 -5.92 -23.59 -26.01
C VAL A 177 -5.03 -22.35 -26.10
N ASN A 178 -3.99 -22.40 -26.94
CA ASN A 178 -3.17 -21.23 -27.21
C ASN A 178 -3.88 -20.22 -28.14
N ALA A 179 -3.22 -19.13 -28.49
CA ALA A 179 -3.76 -18.10 -29.38
C ALA A 179 -4.10 -18.62 -30.78
N GLU A 180 -3.46 -19.69 -31.23
CA GLU A 180 -3.66 -20.37 -32.52
C GLU A 180 -4.73 -21.46 -32.44
N GLY A 181 -5.43 -21.62 -31.31
CA GLY A 181 -6.49 -22.61 -31.12
C GLY A 181 -6.01 -24.05 -30.87
N MET A 182 -4.70 -24.29 -30.73
CA MET A 182 -4.18 -25.60 -30.38
C MET A 182 -4.32 -25.90 -28.89
N ALA A 183 -4.73 -27.12 -28.53
CA ALA A 183 -4.82 -27.54 -27.16
C ALA A 183 -3.47 -27.45 -26.45
N LEU A 184 -3.42 -26.74 -25.32
CA LEU A 184 -2.25 -26.69 -24.47
C LEU A 184 -1.98 -28.11 -23.88
N THR A 185 -0.69 -28.40 -23.68
CA THR A 185 -0.26 -29.69 -23.13
C THR A 185 -0.89 -29.97 -21.76
N SER A 186 -0.92 -31.22 -21.33
CA SER A 186 -1.58 -31.67 -20.09
C SER A 186 -1.18 -30.90 -18.84
N GLN A 187 0.02 -30.31 -18.82
CA GLN A 187 0.49 -29.46 -17.69
C GLN A 187 -0.35 -28.19 -17.46
N TYR A 188 -1.08 -27.71 -18.49
CA TYR A 188 -1.97 -26.54 -18.38
C TYR A 188 -3.44 -26.93 -18.17
N LYS A 189 -3.78 -28.20 -18.36
CA LYS A 189 -5.11 -28.73 -18.06
C LYS A 189 -5.22 -28.97 -16.57
N SER A 190 -5.82 -28.02 -15.89
CA SER A 190 -6.02 -28.15 -14.44
C SER A 190 -7.48 -28.01 -14.10
N PRO A 191 -8.14 -29.08 -13.64
CA PRO A 191 -9.51 -28.98 -13.10
C PRO A 191 -9.57 -28.02 -11.91
N VAL A 192 -8.42 -27.67 -11.33
CA VAL A 192 -8.32 -26.69 -10.25
C VAL A 192 -8.73 -25.29 -10.70
N LEU A 193 -8.37 -24.89 -11.94
CA LEU A 193 -8.72 -23.56 -12.45
C LEU A 193 -10.21 -23.43 -12.73
N SER A 194 -10.82 -24.44 -13.36
CA SER A 194 -12.27 -24.48 -13.61
C SER A 194 -13.05 -24.46 -12.30
N ASP A 195 -12.71 -25.34 -11.35
CA ASP A 195 -13.32 -25.36 -10.02
C ASP A 195 -13.17 -24.03 -9.28
N PHE A 196 -12.01 -23.38 -9.39
CA PHE A 196 -11.75 -22.08 -8.76
C PHE A 196 -12.66 -20.99 -9.35
N ILE A 197 -12.78 -20.93 -10.68
CA ILE A 197 -13.61 -19.95 -11.38
C ILE A 197 -15.08 -20.20 -11.05
N GLU A 198 -15.55 -21.45 -11.12
CA GLU A 198 -16.93 -21.79 -10.82
C GLU A 198 -17.32 -21.44 -9.37
N LEU A 199 -16.44 -21.77 -8.41
CA LEU A 199 -16.65 -21.39 -7.01
C LEU A 199 -16.65 -19.88 -6.82
N ALA A 200 -15.73 -19.14 -7.49
CA ALA A 200 -15.68 -17.69 -7.43
C ALA A 200 -16.96 -17.04 -7.96
N LEU A 201 -17.49 -17.52 -9.08
CA LEU A 201 -18.73 -17.02 -9.68
C LEU A 201 -19.95 -17.27 -8.81
N ASN A 202 -19.99 -18.41 -8.11
CA ASN A 202 -21.13 -18.82 -7.29
C ASN A 202 -21.09 -18.30 -5.84
N THR A 203 -19.94 -17.81 -5.37
CA THR A 203 -19.78 -17.31 -3.99
C THR A 203 -19.52 -15.81 -3.92
N GLY A 204 -19.02 -15.20 -4.99
CA GLY A 204 -18.59 -13.81 -4.99
C GLY A 204 -17.36 -13.54 -4.09
N CYS A 205 -16.70 -14.58 -3.59
CA CYS A 205 -15.51 -14.46 -2.78
C CYS A 205 -14.35 -13.81 -3.56
N ARG A 206 -13.52 -13.03 -2.86
CA ARG A 206 -12.31 -12.47 -3.47
C ARG A 206 -11.29 -13.58 -3.76
N LYS A 207 -10.49 -13.39 -4.80
CA LYS A 207 -9.43 -14.34 -5.17
C LYS A 207 -8.62 -14.84 -3.96
N GLN A 208 -8.16 -13.94 -3.10
CA GLN A 208 -7.33 -14.30 -1.96
C GLN A 208 -8.12 -15.06 -0.88
N GLU A 209 -9.39 -14.75 -0.70
CA GLU A 209 -10.27 -15.45 0.24
C GLU A 209 -10.43 -16.92 -0.18
N LEU A 210 -10.63 -17.19 -1.47
CA LEU A 210 -10.71 -18.57 -1.99
C LEU A 210 -9.34 -19.28 -1.92
N LEU A 211 -8.24 -18.62 -2.28
CA LEU A 211 -6.91 -19.24 -2.24
C LEU A 211 -6.46 -19.57 -0.81
N SER A 212 -6.95 -18.83 0.18
CA SER A 212 -6.65 -19.07 1.59
C SER A 212 -7.76 -19.88 2.32
N LEU A 213 -8.78 -20.37 1.59
CA LEU A 213 -9.90 -21.09 2.18
C LEU A 213 -9.47 -22.48 2.65
N LYS A 214 -9.71 -22.76 3.92
CA LYS A 214 -9.47 -24.06 4.53
C LYS A 214 -10.75 -24.90 4.57
N TRP A 215 -10.61 -26.20 4.56
CA TRP A 215 -11.72 -27.14 4.72
C TRP A 215 -12.46 -26.94 6.05
N SER A 216 -11.74 -26.59 7.11
CA SER A 216 -12.34 -26.29 8.42
C SER A 216 -13.27 -25.08 8.45
N ALA A 217 -13.24 -24.26 7.40
CA ALA A 217 -14.10 -23.09 7.25
C ALA A 217 -15.36 -23.38 6.38
N VAL A 218 -15.51 -24.60 5.89
CA VAL A 218 -16.67 -25.03 5.08
C VAL A 218 -17.58 -25.91 5.91
N ASP A 219 -18.78 -25.43 6.19
CA ASP A 219 -19.80 -26.20 6.91
C ASP A 219 -20.90 -26.65 5.93
N PHE A 220 -20.92 -27.95 5.66
CA PHE A 220 -21.90 -28.57 4.78
C PHE A 220 -23.28 -28.70 5.43
N SER A 221 -23.36 -28.76 6.76
CA SER A 221 -24.60 -28.90 7.50
C SER A 221 -25.43 -27.62 7.47
N THR A 222 -24.78 -26.50 7.70
CA THR A 222 -25.38 -25.15 7.62
C THR A 222 -25.37 -24.56 6.23
N ARG A 223 -24.66 -25.18 5.27
CA ARG A 223 -24.37 -24.67 3.92
C ARG A 223 -23.74 -23.28 3.92
N LEU A 224 -22.76 -23.08 4.79
CA LEU A 224 -22.03 -21.80 4.92
C LEU A 224 -20.51 -21.99 4.76
N ILE A 225 -19.88 -21.00 4.16
CA ILE A 225 -18.43 -20.81 4.20
C ILE A 225 -18.15 -19.66 5.16
N TYR A 226 -17.28 -19.88 6.13
CA TYR A 226 -16.85 -18.88 7.09
C TYR A 226 -15.52 -18.26 6.62
N LEU A 227 -15.55 -16.97 6.30
CA LEU A 227 -14.38 -16.23 5.90
C LEU A 227 -13.80 -15.49 7.09
N ASP A 228 -12.58 -15.86 7.46
CA ASP A 228 -11.81 -15.19 8.49
C ASP A 228 -11.36 -13.80 8.03
N LYS A 229 -11.53 -12.80 8.90
CA LYS A 229 -10.97 -11.45 8.80
C LYS A 229 -10.85 -10.94 7.36
N THR A 230 -11.99 -10.58 6.80
CA THR A 230 -12.04 -9.88 5.52
C THR A 230 -11.19 -8.60 5.58
N LYS A 231 -11.03 -7.91 4.47
CA LYS A 231 -10.27 -6.65 4.38
C LYS A 231 -10.74 -5.59 5.39
N SER A 232 -12.01 -5.64 5.81
CA SER A 232 -12.60 -4.78 6.85
C SER A 232 -12.26 -5.22 8.29
N GLY A 233 -11.71 -6.43 8.47
CA GLY A 233 -11.43 -6.99 9.79
C GLY A 233 -12.60 -7.74 10.42
N GLU A 234 -13.74 -7.85 9.73
CA GLU A 234 -14.95 -8.51 10.19
C GLU A 234 -15.05 -9.94 9.63
N TRP A 235 -15.73 -10.81 10.35
CA TRP A 235 -16.12 -12.14 9.91
C TRP A 235 -17.22 -12.02 8.85
N GLN A 236 -17.14 -12.83 7.82
CA GLN A 236 -18.16 -12.89 6.80
C GLN A 236 -18.56 -14.36 6.54
N THR A 237 -19.85 -14.60 6.38
CA THR A 237 -20.37 -15.89 5.94
C THR A 237 -20.85 -15.79 4.50
N VAL A 238 -20.63 -16.85 3.73
CA VAL A 238 -21.06 -16.95 2.33
C VAL A 238 -21.90 -18.22 2.18
N PRO A 239 -23.13 -18.14 1.66
CA PRO A 239 -23.98 -19.32 1.46
C PRO A 239 -23.44 -20.21 0.33
N ILE A 240 -23.54 -21.52 0.51
CA ILE A 240 -23.19 -22.55 -0.49
C ILE A 240 -24.46 -22.89 -1.28
N ASN A 241 -24.52 -22.37 -2.51
CA ASN A 241 -25.54 -22.79 -3.46
C ASN A 241 -25.22 -24.18 -4.05
N GLU A 242 -26.14 -24.73 -4.86
CA GLU A 242 -25.98 -26.10 -5.39
C GLU A 242 -24.74 -26.23 -6.30
N ALA A 243 -24.44 -25.25 -7.14
CA ALA A 243 -23.25 -25.26 -8.00
C ALA A 243 -21.97 -25.24 -7.16
N ALA A 244 -21.89 -24.35 -6.15
CA ALA A 244 -20.75 -24.31 -5.23
C ALA A 244 -20.60 -25.64 -4.46
N ARG A 245 -21.70 -26.28 -4.06
CA ARG A 245 -21.69 -27.59 -3.40
C ARG A 245 -21.08 -28.68 -4.29
N GLN A 246 -21.44 -28.69 -5.58
CA GLN A 246 -20.86 -29.63 -6.55
C GLN A 246 -19.34 -29.42 -6.73
N VAL A 247 -18.91 -28.18 -6.84
CA VAL A 247 -17.45 -27.87 -6.85
C VAL A 247 -16.76 -28.40 -5.60
N LEU A 248 -17.31 -28.11 -4.43
CA LEU A 248 -16.73 -28.57 -3.17
C LEU A 248 -16.66 -30.10 -3.09
N ALA A 249 -17.68 -30.79 -3.59
CA ALA A 249 -17.69 -32.26 -3.66
C ALA A 249 -16.56 -32.80 -4.57
N ARG A 250 -16.37 -32.23 -5.77
CA ARG A 250 -15.23 -32.59 -6.66
C ARG A 250 -13.90 -32.35 -5.97
N ARG A 251 -13.76 -31.24 -5.25
CA ARG A 251 -12.52 -30.91 -4.53
C ARG A 251 -12.24 -31.85 -3.35
N ILE A 252 -13.26 -32.33 -2.64
CA ILE A 252 -13.11 -33.37 -1.61
C ILE A 252 -12.62 -34.69 -2.24
N GLN A 253 -13.22 -35.11 -3.37
CA GLN A 253 -12.78 -36.31 -4.08
C GLN A 253 -11.31 -36.23 -4.49
N LEU A 254 -10.91 -35.08 -5.10
CA LEU A 254 -9.51 -34.86 -5.48
C LEU A 254 -8.56 -34.85 -4.26
N ARG A 255 -8.95 -34.18 -3.18
CA ARG A 255 -8.18 -34.18 -1.94
C ARG A 255 -7.95 -35.59 -1.40
N ASN A 256 -9.01 -36.40 -1.32
CA ASN A 256 -8.93 -37.75 -0.81
C ASN A 256 -8.05 -38.66 -1.70
N ALA A 257 -8.04 -38.41 -3.01
CA ALA A 257 -7.24 -39.18 -3.96
C ALA A 257 -5.75 -38.80 -3.97
N VAL A 258 -5.42 -37.53 -3.71
CA VAL A 258 -4.04 -37.00 -3.92
C VAL A 258 -3.34 -36.64 -2.61
N CYS A 259 -4.04 -35.98 -1.68
CA CYS A 259 -3.46 -35.51 -0.42
C CYS A 259 -4.58 -35.28 0.63
N SER A 260 -4.94 -36.34 1.36
CA SER A 260 -6.02 -36.34 2.34
C SER A 260 -5.84 -35.31 3.47
N ASP A 261 -4.60 -34.97 3.77
CA ASP A 261 -4.24 -34.06 4.87
C ASP A 261 -4.15 -32.59 4.45
N ALA A 262 -4.34 -32.27 3.16
CA ALA A 262 -4.30 -30.89 2.69
C ALA A 262 -5.33 -30.03 3.43
N PRO A 263 -4.92 -29.00 4.18
CA PRO A 263 -5.85 -28.17 4.93
C PRO A 263 -6.60 -27.16 4.05
N TRP A 264 -6.06 -26.86 2.86
CA TRP A 264 -6.56 -25.85 1.94
C TRP A 264 -7.51 -26.45 0.92
N LEU A 265 -8.54 -25.71 0.51
CA LEU A 265 -9.46 -26.10 -0.56
C LEU A 265 -8.74 -26.19 -1.92
N PHE A 266 -7.90 -25.20 -2.21
CA PHE A 266 -7.07 -25.16 -3.40
C PHE A 266 -5.60 -25.35 -3.01
N PHE A 267 -5.02 -26.43 -3.47
CA PHE A 267 -3.62 -26.79 -3.22
C PHE A 267 -2.96 -27.27 -4.51
N HIS A 268 -1.66 -27.18 -4.57
CA HIS A 268 -0.86 -27.60 -5.72
C HIS A 268 -0.64 -29.11 -5.67
N THR A 269 -0.85 -29.78 -6.80
CA THR A 269 -0.73 -31.23 -6.92
C THR A 269 0.61 -31.71 -7.50
N SER A 270 1.56 -30.81 -7.77
CA SER A 270 2.89 -31.22 -8.19
C SER A 270 3.62 -31.93 -7.04
N PRO A 271 4.34 -33.04 -7.32
CA PRO A 271 5.26 -33.60 -6.34
C PRO A 271 6.23 -32.50 -5.92
N ALA A 272 6.40 -32.33 -4.61
CA ALA A 272 7.36 -31.38 -4.08
C ALA A 272 8.74 -31.70 -4.67
N LEU A 273 9.35 -30.70 -5.32
CA LEU A 273 10.79 -30.68 -5.48
C LEU A 273 11.36 -30.54 -4.06
N HIS A 274 11.82 -31.68 -3.53
CA HIS A 274 12.60 -31.75 -2.29
C HIS A 274 13.94 -31.05 -2.46
#